data_c5d38bc6b822196ecb77f98bbd1a686f
#
_entry.id   c5d38bc6b822196ecb77f98bbd1a686f
#
_cell.length_a   1.000
_cell.length_b   1.000
_cell.length_c   1.000
_cell.angle_alpha   90.00
_cell.angle_beta   90.00
_cell.angle_gamma   90.00
#
_symmetry.space_group_name_H-M   'P 1'
#
loop_
_entity.id
_entity.type
_entity.pdbx_description
1 polymer ?
#
loop_
_entity_poly.entity_id
_entity_poly.type
_entity_poly.pdbx_seq_one_letter_code
_entity_poly.pdbx_strand_id
1 'polypeptide(L)'
;MAMHRGRGIASINYPIGMNLGGDPSQALVHSNPSGKFTVSLSSIDLGQGMKSVTRQICAETLGVPVEDVYVDTADSDTGPHCMGSFASRGTHRVGNAVMAAAKEARGVMMEAAAEEL
;
A
#
# COMPACT_ATOMS: atom_id res chain seq x y z
N MET A 1 -21.01 21.21 49.76
CA MET A 1 -21.25 20.02 48.88
C MET A 1 -20.06 19.14 48.92
N ALA A 2 -20.20 17.84 49.26
CA ALA A 2 -19.10 16.90 49.16
C ALA A 2 -18.87 16.51 47.68
N MET A 3 -17.68 16.62 47.19
CA MET A 3 -17.31 16.15 45.83
C MET A 3 -17.04 14.65 45.88
N HIS A 4 -17.83 13.90 45.08
CA HIS A 4 -17.58 12.47 44.89
C HIS A 4 -16.82 12.24 43.57
N ARG A 5 -15.81 11.37 43.61
CA ARG A 5 -15.00 11.02 42.44
C ARG A 5 -15.29 9.58 42.05
N GLY A 6 -15.43 9.34 40.75
CA GLY A 6 -15.55 8.01 40.15
C GLY A 6 -14.49 7.81 39.09
N ARG A 7 -14.16 6.54 38.81
CA ARG A 7 -13.31 6.14 37.69
C ARG A 7 -14.10 5.22 36.79
N GLY A 8 -13.96 5.39 35.50
CA GLY A 8 -14.54 4.50 34.50
C GLY A 8 -13.50 4.14 33.46
N ILE A 9 -13.68 2.97 32.83
CA ILE A 9 -12.86 2.51 31.71
C ILE A 9 -13.80 2.35 30.52
N ALA A 10 -13.39 2.87 29.38
CA ALA A 10 -14.03 2.62 28.09
C ALA A 10 -12.99 2.04 27.14
N SER A 11 -13.33 1.00 26.41
CA SER A 11 -12.48 0.38 25.40
C SER A 11 -13.17 0.44 24.04
N ILE A 12 -12.37 0.50 22.98
CA ILE A 12 -12.85 0.45 21.62
C ILE A 12 -12.18 -0.74 20.92
N ASN A 13 -12.95 -1.45 20.10
CA ASN A 13 -12.45 -2.42 19.14
C ASN A 13 -12.79 -1.91 17.74
N TYR A 14 -11.78 -1.58 16.97
CA TYR A 14 -11.92 -1.09 15.60
C TYR A 14 -11.17 -2.04 14.64
N PRO A 15 -11.87 -2.87 13.87
CA PRO A 15 -11.25 -3.83 12.98
C PRO A 15 -10.58 -3.13 11.78
N ILE A 16 -9.58 -3.79 11.20
CA ILE A 16 -8.95 -3.36 9.96
C ILE A 16 -9.76 -3.87 8.77
N GLY A 17 -10.25 -2.94 7.93
CA GLY A 17 -11.05 -3.27 6.77
C GLY A 17 -12.49 -3.68 7.11
N MET A 18 -13.17 -4.28 6.14
CA MET A 18 -14.54 -4.77 6.32
C MET A 18 -14.54 -6.22 6.80
N ASN A 19 -15.26 -6.48 7.88
CA ASN A 19 -15.35 -7.83 8.48
C ASN A 19 -16.22 -8.81 7.68
N LEU A 20 -16.97 -8.33 6.70
CA LEU A 20 -17.94 -9.13 5.95
C LEU A 20 -17.36 -9.82 4.71
N GLY A 21 -16.04 -9.81 4.56
CA GLY A 21 -15.36 -10.30 3.35
C GLY A 21 -15.40 -9.28 2.20
N GLY A 22 -14.63 -9.52 1.15
CA GLY A 22 -14.67 -8.68 -0.04
C GLY A 22 -14.07 -7.28 0.13
N ASP A 23 -12.90 -7.16 0.76
CA ASP A 23 -12.16 -5.92 0.90
C ASP A 23 -10.86 -5.94 0.06
N PRO A 24 -10.96 -6.09 -1.26
CA PRO A 24 -9.80 -6.18 -2.14
C PRO A 24 -9.10 -4.83 -2.29
N SER A 25 -7.82 -4.92 -2.60
CA SER A 25 -7.01 -3.81 -3.13
C SER A 25 -6.17 -4.35 -4.28
N GLN A 26 -5.86 -3.48 -5.21
CA GLN A 26 -5.03 -3.78 -6.35
C GLN A 26 -3.88 -2.77 -6.44
N ALA A 27 -2.78 -3.20 -7.03
CA ALA A 27 -1.64 -2.37 -7.32
C ALA A 27 -0.99 -2.86 -8.62
N LEU A 28 -0.39 -1.95 -9.36
CA LEU A 28 0.47 -2.27 -10.49
C LEU A 28 1.87 -1.75 -10.19
N VAL A 29 2.89 -2.53 -10.57
CA VAL A 29 4.29 -2.10 -10.48
C VAL A 29 4.89 -2.19 -11.87
N HIS A 30 5.39 -1.06 -12.35
CA HIS A 30 6.01 -0.92 -13.65
C HIS A 30 7.48 -0.58 -13.49
N SER A 31 8.35 -1.25 -14.25
CA SER A 31 9.73 -0.84 -14.46
C SER A 31 9.83 0.03 -15.72
N ASN A 32 10.78 0.94 -15.74
CA ASN A 32 11.10 1.72 -16.93
C ASN A 32 12.57 1.51 -17.36
N PRO A 33 12.93 1.86 -18.59
CA PRO A 33 14.29 1.65 -19.09
C PRO A 33 15.40 2.37 -18.33
N SER A 34 15.07 3.35 -17.49
CA SER A 34 16.05 4.05 -16.64
C SER A 34 16.34 3.33 -15.30
N GLY A 35 15.77 2.15 -15.09
CA GLY A 35 15.92 1.39 -13.84
C GLY A 35 15.07 1.92 -12.69
N LYS A 36 14.09 2.77 -12.96
CA LYS A 36 13.14 3.29 -11.98
C LYS A 36 11.84 2.49 -12.03
N PHE A 37 11.06 2.60 -10.96
CA PHE A 37 9.79 1.89 -10.79
C PHE A 37 8.66 2.87 -10.53
N THR A 38 7.47 2.53 -11.00
CA THR A 38 6.24 3.26 -10.71
C THR A 38 5.22 2.30 -10.11
N VAL A 39 4.68 2.67 -8.97
CA VAL A 39 3.54 1.98 -8.34
C VAL A 39 2.29 2.77 -8.68
N SER A 40 1.36 2.16 -9.41
CA SER A 40 0.06 2.77 -9.73
C SER A 40 -1.03 2.22 -8.81
N LEU A 41 -1.75 3.14 -8.20
CA LEU A 41 -2.78 2.90 -7.18
C LEU A 41 -3.97 3.84 -7.40
N SER A 42 -5.19 3.37 -7.11
CA SER A 42 -6.35 4.27 -6.93
C SER A 42 -6.61 4.65 -5.47
N SER A 43 -5.80 4.14 -4.54
CA SER A 43 -5.87 4.56 -3.13
C SER A 43 -5.29 5.95 -2.96
N ILE A 44 -6.00 6.82 -2.23
CA ILE A 44 -5.62 8.22 -2.08
C ILE A 44 -4.82 8.47 -0.80
N ASP A 45 -3.98 9.50 -0.86
CA ASP A 45 -3.30 10.07 0.29
C ASP A 45 -4.09 11.30 0.78
N LEU A 46 -4.70 11.18 1.94
CA LEU A 46 -5.47 12.25 2.60
C LEU A 46 -4.62 13.07 3.58
N GLY A 47 -3.30 12.85 3.56
CA GLY A 47 -2.35 13.36 4.54
C GLY A 47 -1.83 12.29 5.50
N GLN A 48 -2.30 11.03 5.37
CA GLN A 48 -1.88 9.91 6.23
C GLN A 48 -0.59 9.21 5.75
N GLY A 49 0.04 9.69 4.67
CA GLY A 49 1.32 9.17 4.19
C GLY A 49 1.22 7.91 3.33
N MET A 50 0.09 7.68 2.65
CA MET A 50 -0.11 6.51 1.80
C MET A 50 0.94 6.41 0.69
N LYS A 51 1.27 7.53 0.04
CA LYS A 51 2.34 7.58 -0.96
C LYS A 51 3.69 7.14 -0.40
N SER A 52 4.01 7.61 0.80
CA SER A 52 5.29 7.30 1.43
C SER A 52 5.37 5.83 1.84
N VAL A 53 4.32 5.29 2.46
CA VAL A 53 4.32 3.91 2.94
C VAL A 53 4.32 2.90 1.80
N THR A 54 3.55 3.14 0.74
CA THR A 54 3.51 2.24 -0.43
C THR A 54 4.83 2.28 -1.22
N ARG A 55 5.46 3.44 -1.31
CA ARG A 55 6.80 3.60 -1.86
C ARG A 55 7.84 2.78 -1.11
N GLN A 56 7.83 2.84 0.22
CA GLN A 56 8.74 2.07 1.07
C GLN A 56 8.52 0.56 0.93
N ILE A 57 7.25 0.11 0.96
CA ILE A 57 6.90 -1.31 0.79
C ILE A 57 7.39 -1.84 -0.57
N CYS A 58 7.18 -1.07 -1.64
CA CYS A 58 7.62 -1.45 -2.97
C CYS A 58 9.15 -1.53 -3.04
N ALA A 59 9.85 -0.49 -2.59
CA ALA A 59 11.31 -0.43 -2.61
C ALA A 59 11.95 -1.59 -1.82
N GLU A 60 11.47 -1.86 -0.61
CA GLU A 60 11.93 -2.98 0.22
C GLU A 60 11.69 -4.33 -0.47
N THR A 61 10.52 -4.50 -1.09
CA THR A 61 10.17 -5.76 -1.77
C THR A 61 11.00 -6.00 -3.02
N LEU A 62 11.27 -4.95 -3.79
CA LEU A 62 12.14 -5.02 -4.97
C LEU A 62 13.63 -5.15 -4.62
N GLY A 63 14.04 -4.65 -3.46
CA GLY A 63 15.45 -4.55 -3.06
C GLY A 63 16.16 -3.36 -3.70
N VAL A 64 15.46 -2.23 -3.90
CA VAL A 64 15.97 -1.01 -4.53
C VAL A 64 15.89 0.18 -3.59
N PRO A 65 16.68 1.25 -3.83
CA PRO A 65 16.54 2.50 -3.09
C PRO A 65 15.14 3.09 -3.20
N VAL A 66 14.63 3.68 -2.11
CA VAL A 66 13.28 4.26 -2.07
C VAL A 66 13.12 5.43 -3.06
N GLU A 67 14.18 6.14 -3.37
CA GLU A 67 14.24 7.22 -4.36
C GLU A 67 14.04 6.75 -5.81
N ASP A 68 14.20 5.45 -6.06
CA ASP A 68 14.00 4.85 -7.38
C ASP A 68 12.56 4.40 -7.62
N VAL A 69 11.69 4.57 -6.61
CA VAL A 69 10.27 4.22 -6.70
C VAL A 69 9.41 5.48 -6.70
N TYR A 70 8.57 5.63 -7.70
CA TYR A 70 7.53 6.66 -7.79
C TYR A 70 6.17 6.07 -7.47
N VAL A 71 5.26 6.87 -6.92
CA VAL A 71 3.89 6.47 -6.66
C VAL A 71 2.94 7.37 -7.41
N ASP A 72 2.22 6.78 -8.34
CA ASP A 72 1.10 7.36 -9.06
C ASP A 72 -0.20 6.92 -8.37
N THR A 73 -1.01 7.88 -7.94
CA THR A 73 -2.20 7.60 -7.13
C THR A 73 -3.27 8.67 -7.33
N ALA A 74 -4.50 8.31 -6.98
CA ALA A 74 -5.68 9.16 -7.09
C ALA A 74 -6.14 9.46 -8.52
N ASP A 75 -5.72 8.66 -9.47
CA ASP A 75 -6.17 8.71 -10.85
C ASP A 75 -6.88 7.39 -11.19
N SER A 76 -8.14 7.46 -11.58
CA SER A 76 -8.93 6.29 -11.93
C SER A 76 -8.64 5.75 -13.33
N ASP A 77 -7.94 6.52 -14.16
CA ASP A 77 -7.57 6.10 -15.51
C ASP A 77 -6.26 5.29 -15.50
N THR A 78 -5.37 5.59 -14.57
CA THR A 78 -4.05 4.93 -14.45
C THR A 78 -3.95 3.93 -13.32
N GLY A 79 -4.79 4.07 -12.29
CA GLY A 79 -4.76 3.22 -11.11
C GLY A 79 -5.77 2.06 -11.16
N PRO A 80 -5.40 0.86 -10.70
CA PRO A 80 -6.33 -0.27 -10.60
C PRO A 80 -7.35 -0.01 -9.49
N HIS A 81 -8.44 -0.79 -9.48
CA HIS A 81 -9.56 -0.60 -8.56
C HIS A 81 -9.13 -0.56 -7.08
N CYS A 82 -9.70 0.39 -6.35
CA CYS A 82 -9.61 0.47 -4.89
C CYS A 82 -10.99 0.78 -4.30
N MET A 83 -11.38 0.06 -3.27
CA MET A 83 -12.65 0.29 -2.58
C MET A 83 -12.70 1.60 -1.79
N GLY A 84 -11.57 2.27 -1.60
CA GLY A 84 -11.48 3.55 -0.88
C GLY A 84 -10.62 3.50 0.38
N SER A 85 -10.47 4.67 1.00
CA SER A 85 -9.68 4.85 2.24
C SER A 85 -10.61 4.91 3.44
N PHE A 86 -10.83 3.78 4.10
CA PHE A 86 -11.69 3.64 5.28
C PHE A 86 -11.18 2.50 6.17
N ALA A 87 -11.72 2.38 7.37
CA ALA A 87 -11.48 1.26 8.29
C ALA A 87 -10.00 0.89 8.47
N SER A 88 -9.11 1.87 8.48
CA SER A 88 -7.64 1.69 8.66
C SER A 88 -7.02 0.65 7.72
N ARG A 89 -7.59 0.44 6.54
CA ARG A 89 -7.19 -0.61 5.59
C ARG A 89 -5.95 -0.29 4.76
N GLY A 90 -5.57 0.98 4.68
CA GLY A 90 -4.55 1.46 3.75
C GLY A 90 -3.26 0.67 3.80
N THR A 91 -2.47 0.78 4.85
CA THR A 91 -1.19 0.08 4.98
C THR A 91 -1.34 -1.43 4.88
N HIS A 92 -2.40 -1.99 5.48
CA HIS A 92 -2.61 -3.44 5.46
C HIS A 92 -3.06 -3.95 4.09
N ARG A 93 -4.19 -3.47 3.57
CA ARG A 93 -4.76 -4.02 2.32
C ARG A 93 -4.02 -3.53 1.09
N VAL A 94 -3.84 -2.22 0.97
CA VAL A 94 -3.13 -1.64 -0.18
C VAL A 94 -1.65 -1.99 -0.13
N GLY A 95 -1.02 -1.96 1.04
CA GLY A 95 0.38 -2.36 1.22
C GLY A 95 0.64 -3.81 0.83
N ASN A 96 -0.27 -4.74 1.18
CA ASN A 96 -0.16 -6.14 0.73
C ASN A 96 -0.33 -6.29 -0.78
N ALA A 97 -1.21 -5.52 -1.41
CA ALA A 97 -1.35 -5.51 -2.87
C ALA A 97 -0.07 -5.00 -3.56
N VAL A 98 0.52 -3.92 -3.04
CA VAL A 98 1.81 -3.41 -3.52
C VAL A 98 2.92 -4.43 -3.35
N MET A 99 3.01 -5.08 -2.20
CA MET A 99 4.00 -6.13 -1.95
C MET A 99 3.83 -7.31 -2.90
N ALA A 100 2.61 -7.73 -3.19
CA ALA A 100 2.33 -8.82 -4.13
C ALA A 100 2.77 -8.45 -5.57
N ALA A 101 2.36 -7.27 -6.05
CA ALA A 101 2.75 -6.77 -7.37
C ALA A 101 4.26 -6.57 -7.52
N ALA A 102 4.92 -6.06 -6.47
CA ALA A 102 6.37 -5.88 -6.47
C ALA A 102 7.12 -7.22 -6.48
N LYS A 103 6.63 -8.24 -5.78
CA LYS A 103 7.20 -9.60 -5.84
C LYS A 103 7.08 -10.20 -7.23
N GLU A 104 5.95 -10.04 -7.89
CA GLU A 104 5.73 -10.51 -9.26
C GLU A 104 6.68 -9.80 -10.23
N ALA A 105 6.73 -8.47 -10.20
CA ALA A 105 7.65 -7.68 -11.01
C ALA A 105 9.12 -8.08 -10.79
N ARG A 106 9.53 -8.30 -9.54
CA ARG A 106 10.87 -8.79 -9.21
C ARG A 106 11.14 -10.17 -9.81
N GLY A 107 10.16 -11.08 -9.75
CA GLY A 107 10.29 -12.41 -10.35
C GLY A 107 10.59 -12.34 -11.84
N VAL A 108 9.79 -11.59 -12.59
CA VAL A 108 9.97 -11.40 -14.04
C VAL A 108 11.36 -10.81 -14.36
N MET A 109 11.82 -9.82 -13.58
CA MET A 109 13.16 -9.24 -13.79
C MET A 109 14.29 -10.23 -13.50
N MET A 110 14.13 -11.05 -12.46
CA MET A 110 15.14 -12.06 -12.11
C MET A 110 15.21 -13.17 -13.16
N GLU A 111 14.09 -13.59 -13.73
CA GLU A 111 14.04 -14.54 -14.83
C GLU A 111 14.74 -13.98 -16.08
N ALA A 112 14.40 -12.75 -16.48
CA ALA A 112 15.04 -12.09 -17.62
C ALA A 112 16.56 -11.91 -17.41
N ALA A 113 16.99 -11.52 -16.23
CA ALA A 113 18.42 -11.38 -15.91
C ALA A 113 19.16 -12.73 -15.95
N ALA A 114 18.52 -13.81 -15.54
CA ALA A 114 19.11 -15.15 -15.57
C ALA A 114 19.26 -15.71 -17.00
N GLU A 115 18.46 -15.23 -17.95
CA GLU A 115 18.59 -15.59 -19.37
C GLU A 115 19.75 -14.86 -20.07
N GLU A 116 20.09 -13.66 -19.57
CA GLU A 116 21.13 -12.81 -20.19
C GLU A 116 22.52 -12.96 -19.55
N LEU A 117 22.61 -13.52 -18.34
CA LEU A 117 23.86 -13.69 -17.57
C LEU A 117 24.32 -15.14 -17.54
#